data_820b7b1e9fd52bd893cdef796120c765
#
_entry.id   820b7b1e9fd52bd893cdef796120c765
#
_cell.length_a   1.000
_cell.length_b   1.000
_cell.length_c   1.000
_cell.angle_alpha   90.00
_cell.angle_beta   90.00
_cell.angle_gamma   90.00
#
_symmetry.space_group_name_H-M   'P 1'
#
loop_
_entity.id
_entity.type
_entity.pdbx_description
1 polymer ?
#
loop_
_entity_poly.entity_id
_entity_poly.type
_entity_poly.pdbx_seq_one_letter_code
_entity_poly.pdbx_strand_id
1 'polypeptide(L)'
;MSNSNSMSKSRFAWLIATFFGIGHLQPGSGTWAAAVTVLLWWGASHWIQSSWLLSAAVIASIAVTLIGIPVSTTVARESGVKDPGFVVIDEVAGQLITFIGAPLSWKYLLAGFILFRSFDIVKPFPLRRLEKLPGGTGIMLDDVGAGLYALVLLQLWLHFIAR
;
A
#
# COMPACT_ATOMS: atom_id res chain seq x y z
N MET A 1 2.12 23.49 37.64
CA MET A 1 3.12 22.52 37.13
C MET A 1 2.51 21.83 35.95
N SER A 2 2.72 22.36 34.75
CA SER A 2 2.22 21.77 33.51
C SER A 2 3.20 20.68 33.09
N ASN A 3 2.77 19.44 33.20
CA ASN A 3 3.52 18.28 32.74
C ASN A 3 3.43 18.25 31.20
N SER A 4 4.33 18.95 30.54
CA SER A 4 4.54 18.87 29.11
C SER A 4 5.24 17.53 28.80
N ASN A 5 4.48 16.43 28.87
CA ASN A 5 4.88 15.19 28.24
C ASN A 5 4.83 15.44 26.71
N SER A 6 5.89 16.05 26.17
CA SER A 6 6.15 16.02 24.74
C SER A 6 6.39 14.54 24.41
N MET A 7 5.33 13.85 23.96
CA MET A 7 5.47 12.49 23.47
C MET A 7 6.52 12.51 22.36
N SER A 8 7.68 11.96 22.63
CA SER A 8 8.74 11.80 21.64
C SER A 8 8.13 11.07 20.44
N LYS A 9 8.07 11.72 19.28
CA LYS A 9 7.56 11.11 18.05
C LYS A 9 8.32 9.81 17.81
N SER A 10 7.61 8.75 17.52
CA SER A 10 8.23 7.46 17.18
C SER A 10 8.86 7.57 15.78
N ARG A 11 10.14 7.94 15.71
CA ARG A 11 10.88 8.12 14.45
C ARG A 11 10.77 6.90 13.54
N PHE A 12 10.79 5.71 14.13
CA PHE A 12 10.63 4.45 13.38
C PHE A 12 9.24 4.35 12.75
N ALA A 13 8.16 4.60 13.52
CA ALA A 13 6.80 4.57 12.98
C ALA A 13 6.61 5.59 11.86
N TRP A 14 7.12 6.82 12.02
CA TRP A 14 7.08 7.83 11.00
C TRP A 14 7.84 7.44 9.74
N LEU A 15 9.05 6.90 9.87
CA LEU A 15 9.86 6.47 8.74
C LEU A 15 9.16 5.39 7.91
N ILE A 16 8.57 4.39 8.58
CA ILE A 16 7.86 3.30 7.88
C ILE A 16 6.54 3.79 7.31
N ALA A 17 5.70 4.49 8.08
CA ALA A 17 4.39 4.95 7.65
C ALA A 17 4.47 5.92 6.45
N THR A 18 5.51 6.77 6.40
CA THR A 18 5.75 7.69 5.27
C THR A 18 6.53 7.04 4.13
N PHE A 19 6.77 5.74 4.19
CA PHE A 19 7.59 5.02 3.23
C PHE A 19 8.91 5.74 2.94
N PHE A 20 9.72 5.88 4.00
CA PHE A 20 11.02 6.58 3.98
C PHE A 20 10.96 8.04 3.51
N GLY A 21 9.84 8.71 3.79
CA GLY A 21 9.63 10.13 3.44
C GLY A 21 8.94 10.37 2.10
N ILE A 22 8.65 9.34 1.30
CA ILE A 22 7.92 9.45 0.03
C ILE A 22 6.54 10.07 0.24
N GLY A 23 5.88 9.78 1.38
CA GLY A 23 4.60 10.37 1.75
C GLY A 23 4.58 11.92 1.83
N HIS A 24 5.74 12.57 1.85
CA HIS A 24 5.84 14.03 1.81
C HIS A 24 5.94 14.61 0.39
N LEU A 25 6.03 13.76 -0.64
CA LEU A 25 6.06 14.22 -2.03
C LEU A 25 4.66 14.69 -2.47
N GLN A 26 4.59 15.89 -3.01
CA GLN A 26 3.36 16.50 -3.53
C GLN A 26 3.53 16.86 -5.02
N PRO A 27 2.46 16.81 -5.82
CA PRO A 27 1.11 16.34 -5.48
C PRO A 27 1.02 14.80 -5.53
N GLY A 28 0.06 14.22 -4.79
CA GLY A 28 -0.30 12.80 -4.89
C GLY A 28 0.69 11.83 -4.25
N SER A 29 0.99 12.00 -2.96
CA SER A 29 1.90 11.16 -2.18
C SER A 29 1.69 9.66 -2.37
N GLY A 30 0.44 9.19 -2.34
CA GLY A 30 0.09 7.80 -2.57
C GLY A 30 0.41 7.31 -3.99
N THR A 31 0.26 8.19 -5.01
CA THR A 31 0.67 7.84 -6.38
C THR A 31 2.18 7.65 -6.47
N TRP A 32 2.96 8.49 -5.78
CA TRP A 32 4.41 8.32 -5.71
C TRP A 32 4.79 7.02 -4.97
N ALA A 33 4.12 6.72 -3.85
CA ALA A 33 4.38 5.49 -3.10
C ALA A 33 4.05 4.25 -3.91
N ALA A 34 2.90 4.22 -4.58
CA ALA A 34 2.52 3.13 -5.49
C ALA A 34 3.53 2.98 -6.64
N ALA A 35 3.94 4.09 -7.29
CA ALA A 35 4.91 4.05 -8.38
C ALA A 35 6.29 3.53 -7.93
N VAL A 36 6.79 3.99 -6.78
CA VAL A 36 8.05 3.48 -6.20
C VAL A 36 7.92 2.00 -5.85
N THR A 37 6.76 1.56 -5.34
CA THR A 37 6.52 0.14 -5.06
C THR A 37 6.58 -0.71 -6.33
N VAL A 38 6.03 -0.22 -7.46
CA VAL A 38 6.17 -0.88 -8.77
C VAL A 38 7.64 -1.05 -9.15
N LEU A 39 8.43 0.03 -9.04
CA LEU A 39 9.86 0.00 -9.40
C LEU A 39 10.67 -0.93 -8.49
N LEU A 40 10.41 -0.89 -7.18
CA LEU A 40 11.07 -1.77 -6.22
C LEU A 40 10.69 -3.24 -6.44
N TRP A 41 9.42 -3.53 -6.70
CA TRP A 41 8.97 -4.88 -7.02
C TRP A 41 9.60 -5.39 -8.31
N TRP A 42 9.60 -4.58 -9.36
CA TRP A 42 10.27 -4.91 -10.61
C TRP A 42 11.76 -5.17 -10.41
N GLY A 43 12.47 -4.29 -9.70
CA GLY A 43 13.90 -4.47 -9.39
C GLY A 43 14.17 -5.73 -8.57
N ALA A 44 13.43 -5.94 -7.46
CA ALA A 44 13.59 -7.10 -6.59
C ALA A 44 13.32 -8.43 -7.31
N SER A 45 12.37 -8.43 -8.24
CA SER A 45 11.99 -9.61 -9.00
C SER A 45 13.11 -10.20 -9.87
N HIS A 46 14.12 -9.41 -10.24
CA HIS A 46 15.30 -9.90 -10.98
C HIS A 46 16.21 -10.77 -10.11
N TRP A 47 16.10 -10.66 -8.78
CA TRP A 47 16.89 -11.43 -7.81
C TRP A 47 16.08 -12.60 -7.21
N ILE A 48 14.78 -12.64 -7.46
CA ILE A 48 13.89 -13.68 -6.96
C ILE A 48 13.67 -14.70 -8.08
N GLN A 49 13.93 -15.97 -7.81
CA GLN A 49 13.64 -17.05 -8.75
C GLN A 49 12.14 -17.05 -9.09
N SER A 50 11.80 -17.26 -10.35
CA SER A 50 10.40 -17.17 -10.86
C SER A 50 9.39 -18.03 -10.08
N SER A 51 9.80 -19.21 -9.61
CA SER A 51 8.98 -20.08 -8.77
C SER A 51 8.60 -19.49 -7.41
N TRP A 52 9.35 -18.51 -6.90
CA TRP A 52 9.14 -17.88 -5.59
C TRP A 52 8.43 -16.52 -5.68
N LEU A 53 8.24 -15.95 -6.86
CA LEU A 53 7.67 -14.62 -7.03
C LEU A 53 6.26 -14.49 -6.43
N LEU A 54 5.41 -15.48 -6.64
CA LEU A 54 4.07 -15.49 -6.05
C LEU A 54 4.14 -15.49 -4.52
N SER A 55 4.92 -16.39 -3.94
CA SER A 55 5.10 -16.45 -2.48
C SER A 55 5.72 -15.19 -1.93
N ALA A 56 6.68 -14.61 -2.62
CA ALA A 56 7.32 -13.35 -2.22
C ALA A 56 6.31 -12.19 -2.21
N ALA A 57 5.46 -12.05 -3.23
CA ALA A 57 4.41 -11.03 -3.26
C ALA A 57 3.42 -11.20 -2.11
N VAL A 58 2.97 -12.42 -1.84
CA VAL A 58 2.06 -12.73 -0.74
C VAL A 58 2.69 -12.39 0.61
N ILE A 59 3.91 -12.87 0.85
CA ILE A 59 4.62 -12.63 2.12
C ILE A 59 4.88 -11.15 2.33
N ALA A 60 5.35 -10.44 1.29
CA ALA A 60 5.63 -9.02 1.37
C ALA A 60 4.35 -8.21 1.67
N SER A 61 3.25 -8.50 0.97
CA SER A 61 1.97 -7.79 1.19
C SER A 61 1.42 -8.02 2.60
N ILE A 62 1.48 -9.26 3.10
CA ILE A 62 1.08 -9.58 4.48
C ILE A 62 1.98 -8.85 5.49
N ALA A 63 3.30 -8.91 5.31
CA ALA A 63 4.26 -8.27 6.21
C ALA A 63 4.05 -6.75 6.26
N VAL A 64 3.91 -6.10 5.10
CA VAL A 64 3.67 -4.65 5.02
C VAL A 64 2.33 -4.29 5.67
N THR A 65 1.27 -5.08 5.47
CA THR A 65 -0.03 -4.85 6.10
C THR A 65 0.04 -4.96 7.63
N LEU A 66 0.65 -6.04 8.13
CA LEU A 66 0.77 -6.27 9.58
C LEU A 66 1.65 -5.23 10.29
N ILE A 67 2.71 -4.76 9.64
CA ILE A 67 3.57 -3.67 10.15
C ILE A 67 2.85 -2.32 9.97
N GLY A 68 2.17 -2.12 8.86
CA GLY A 68 1.47 -0.88 8.52
C GLY A 68 0.40 -0.50 9.54
N ILE A 69 -0.41 -1.44 10.02
CA ILE A 69 -1.49 -1.17 10.99
C ILE A 69 -0.97 -0.45 12.26
N PRO A 70 0.00 -0.98 13.01
CA PRO A 70 0.48 -0.33 14.23
C PRO A 70 1.25 0.96 13.96
N VAL A 71 2.04 1.05 12.88
CA VAL A 71 2.79 2.28 12.59
C VAL A 71 1.87 3.40 12.14
N SER A 72 0.88 3.12 11.28
CA SER A 72 -0.13 4.10 10.86
C SER A 72 -1.01 4.55 12.04
N THR A 73 -1.39 3.62 12.92
CA THR A 73 -2.10 3.97 14.16
C THR A 73 -1.30 4.95 15.02
N THR A 74 -0.01 4.67 15.17
CA THR A 74 0.89 5.52 15.97
C THR A 74 1.02 6.91 15.35
N VAL A 75 1.24 6.99 14.04
CA VAL A 75 1.41 8.27 13.32
C VAL A 75 0.12 9.07 13.29
N ALA A 76 -1.04 8.44 13.04
CA ALA A 76 -2.34 9.09 13.11
C ALA A 76 -2.58 9.72 14.50
N ARG A 77 -2.30 8.98 15.57
CA ARG A 77 -2.41 9.48 16.96
C ARG A 77 -1.45 10.64 17.24
N GLU A 78 -0.19 10.52 16.83
CA GLU A 78 0.84 11.54 17.10
C GLU A 78 0.66 12.81 16.25
N SER A 79 0.08 12.67 15.05
CA SER A 79 -0.24 13.82 14.18
C SER A 79 -1.54 14.52 14.55
N GLY A 80 -2.43 13.84 15.30
CA GLY A 80 -3.78 14.34 15.60
C GLY A 80 -4.74 14.29 14.39
N VAL A 81 -4.34 13.66 13.29
CA VAL A 81 -5.13 13.50 12.07
C VAL A 81 -5.52 12.04 11.92
N LYS A 82 -6.82 11.77 11.69
CA LYS A 82 -7.34 10.40 11.60
C LYS A 82 -6.72 9.61 10.45
N ASP A 83 -6.57 10.26 9.30
CA ASP A 83 -6.01 9.70 8.07
C ASP A 83 -5.06 10.75 7.46
N PRO A 84 -3.78 10.72 7.88
CA PRO A 84 -2.82 11.73 7.42
C PRO A 84 -2.34 11.38 6.00
N GLY A 85 -2.57 12.24 5.03
CA GLY A 85 -2.20 12.02 3.62
C GLY A 85 -0.69 11.88 3.33
N PHE A 86 0.17 11.88 4.35
CA PHE A 86 1.58 11.53 4.27
C PHE A 86 1.89 10.10 4.79
N VAL A 87 0.92 9.42 5.35
CA VAL A 87 0.96 7.97 5.56
C VAL A 87 0.66 7.34 4.23
N VAL A 88 1.56 6.52 3.72
CA VAL A 88 1.50 5.92 2.37
C VAL A 88 1.98 4.46 2.36
N ILE A 89 2.10 3.85 3.53
CA ILE A 89 2.46 2.43 3.65
C ILE A 89 1.31 1.51 3.24
N ASP A 90 0.08 1.98 3.29
CA ASP A 90 -1.15 1.37 2.81
C ASP A 90 -1.12 1.19 1.28
N GLU A 91 -0.70 2.23 0.54
CA GLU A 91 -0.52 2.12 -0.92
C GLU A 91 0.57 1.10 -1.28
N VAL A 92 1.60 0.98 -0.47
CA VAL A 92 2.62 -0.07 -0.66
C VAL A 92 2.01 -1.45 -0.52
N ALA A 93 1.18 -1.68 0.51
CA ALA A 93 0.51 -2.96 0.73
C ALA A 93 -0.46 -3.29 -0.41
N GLY A 94 -1.34 -2.35 -0.77
CA GLY A 94 -2.33 -2.52 -1.83
C GLY A 94 -1.69 -2.77 -3.20
N GLN A 95 -0.61 -2.04 -3.52
CA GLN A 95 0.12 -2.24 -4.77
C GLN A 95 0.81 -3.61 -4.84
N LEU A 96 1.39 -4.10 -3.74
CA LEU A 96 1.99 -5.43 -3.67
C LEU A 96 0.94 -6.53 -3.84
N ILE A 97 -0.24 -6.39 -3.21
CA ILE A 97 -1.36 -7.32 -3.38
C ILE A 97 -1.77 -7.42 -4.84
N THR A 98 -1.84 -6.31 -5.54
CA THR A 98 -2.19 -6.25 -6.96
C THR A 98 -1.26 -7.10 -7.83
N PHE A 99 0.01 -7.24 -7.43
CA PHE A 99 1.00 -8.00 -8.20
C PHE A 99 1.09 -9.49 -7.87
N ILE A 100 0.26 -10.01 -6.98
CA ILE A 100 0.22 -11.44 -6.67
C ILE A 100 -0.13 -12.24 -7.93
N GLY A 101 0.82 -13.04 -8.42
CA GLY A 101 0.66 -13.85 -9.64
C GLY A 101 0.69 -13.06 -10.95
N ALA A 102 1.05 -11.78 -10.93
CA ALA A 102 1.21 -10.98 -12.15
C ALA A 102 2.55 -11.27 -12.84
N PRO A 103 2.58 -11.39 -14.19
CA PRO A 103 3.83 -11.49 -14.93
C PRO A 103 4.67 -10.20 -14.81
N LEU A 104 5.99 -10.35 -14.78
CA LEU A 104 6.96 -9.24 -14.66
C LEU A 104 7.20 -8.51 -16.01
N SER A 105 6.14 -8.14 -16.65
CA SER A 105 6.17 -7.33 -17.87
C SER A 105 5.63 -5.94 -17.57
N TRP A 106 6.26 -4.90 -18.11
CA TRP A 106 5.82 -3.50 -17.92
C TRP A 106 4.35 -3.26 -18.26
N LYS A 107 3.82 -3.99 -19.24
CA LYS A 107 2.40 -3.98 -19.58
C LYS A 107 1.52 -4.29 -18.37
N TYR A 108 1.83 -5.36 -17.62
CA TYR A 108 1.03 -5.80 -16.48
C TYR A 108 1.34 -5.01 -15.21
N LEU A 109 2.59 -4.58 -15.04
CA LEU A 109 2.97 -3.70 -13.93
C LEU A 109 2.26 -2.34 -14.04
N LEU A 110 2.25 -1.74 -15.24
CA LEU A 110 1.54 -0.48 -15.49
C LEU A 110 0.02 -0.64 -15.35
N ALA A 111 -0.53 -1.73 -15.91
CA ALA A 111 -1.96 -2.01 -15.77
C ALA A 111 -2.37 -2.20 -14.30
N GLY A 112 -1.59 -2.97 -13.53
CA GLY A 112 -1.84 -3.17 -12.10
C GLY A 112 -1.74 -1.86 -11.31
N PHE A 113 -0.77 -1.01 -11.63
CA PHE A 113 -0.66 0.33 -11.04
C PHE A 113 -1.92 1.18 -11.29
N ILE A 114 -2.36 1.24 -12.56
CA ILE A 114 -3.55 2.02 -12.92
C ILE A 114 -4.81 1.46 -12.24
N LEU A 115 -4.98 0.14 -12.24
CA LEU A 115 -6.12 -0.52 -11.58
C LEU A 115 -6.14 -0.24 -10.09
N PHE A 116 -5.02 -0.46 -9.40
CA PHE A 116 -4.92 -0.19 -7.96
C PHE A 116 -5.28 1.26 -7.66
N ARG A 117 -4.63 2.25 -8.31
CA ARG A 117 -4.90 3.66 -8.07
C ARG A 117 -6.33 4.06 -8.41
N SER A 118 -6.94 3.44 -9.42
CA SER A 118 -8.35 3.69 -9.75
C SER A 118 -9.28 3.24 -8.62
N PHE A 119 -9.09 2.05 -8.07
CA PHE A 119 -9.93 1.55 -6.97
C PHE A 119 -9.69 2.27 -5.66
N ASP A 120 -8.46 2.63 -5.36
CA ASP A 120 -8.12 3.40 -4.18
C ASP A 120 -8.73 4.81 -4.22
N ILE A 121 -8.68 5.50 -5.36
CA ILE A 121 -9.27 6.85 -5.49
C ILE A 121 -10.80 6.81 -5.52
N VAL A 122 -11.40 5.88 -6.29
CA VAL A 122 -12.86 5.76 -6.45
C VAL A 122 -13.51 5.15 -5.21
N LYS A 123 -12.80 4.25 -4.52
CA LYS A 123 -13.25 3.51 -3.33
C LYS A 123 -14.66 2.94 -3.48
N PRO A 124 -14.86 1.95 -4.40
CA PRO A 124 -16.16 1.32 -4.58
C PRO A 124 -16.63 0.64 -3.29
N PHE A 125 -17.92 0.36 -3.19
CA PHE A 125 -18.45 -0.43 -2.07
C PHE A 125 -17.75 -1.81 -2.03
N PRO A 126 -17.28 -2.30 -0.84
CA PRO A 126 -17.46 -1.72 0.49
C PRO A 126 -16.25 -0.89 1.01
N LEU A 127 -15.26 -0.53 0.19
CA LEU A 127 -13.98 0.05 0.63
C LEU A 127 -14.18 1.30 1.52
N ARG A 128 -15.13 2.18 1.17
CA ARG A 128 -15.47 3.34 2.01
C ARG A 128 -15.96 2.99 3.41
N ARG A 129 -16.38 1.74 3.64
CA ARG A 129 -16.74 1.26 4.99
C ARG A 129 -15.50 0.82 5.76
N LEU A 130 -14.51 0.24 5.08
CA LEU A 130 -13.24 -0.17 5.68
C LEU A 130 -12.44 1.04 6.19
N GLU A 131 -12.40 2.13 5.44
CA GLU A 131 -11.79 3.41 5.85
C GLU A 131 -12.37 3.97 7.18
N LYS A 132 -13.59 3.59 7.54
CA LYS A 132 -14.21 4.03 8.80
C LYS A 132 -13.73 3.29 10.03
N LEU A 133 -12.99 2.20 9.87
CA LEU A 133 -12.41 1.45 10.98
C LEU A 133 -11.41 2.32 11.76
N PRO A 134 -11.21 2.04 13.05
CA PRO A 134 -10.37 2.88 13.90
C PRO A 134 -8.87 2.72 13.61
N GLY A 135 -8.14 3.83 13.70
CA GLY A 135 -6.68 3.86 13.62
C GLY A 135 -6.13 3.36 12.30
N GLY A 136 -4.95 2.77 12.35
CA GLY A 136 -4.27 2.24 11.16
C GLY A 136 -4.98 1.07 10.48
N THR A 137 -5.94 0.43 11.15
CA THR A 137 -6.74 -0.62 10.52
C THR A 137 -7.60 -0.04 9.39
N GLY A 138 -8.23 1.11 9.60
CA GLY A 138 -9.00 1.80 8.55
C GLY A 138 -8.11 2.26 7.41
N ILE A 139 -6.96 2.88 7.75
CA ILE A 139 -5.98 3.36 6.79
C ILE A 139 -5.47 2.22 5.89
N MET A 140 -5.16 1.06 6.46
CA MET A 140 -4.57 -0.05 5.72
C MET A 140 -5.59 -0.88 4.93
N LEU A 141 -6.79 -1.14 5.50
CA LEU A 141 -7.71 -2.14 4.94
C LEU A 141 -8.48 -1.64 3.72
N ASP A 142 -8.69 -0.35 3.54
CA ASP A 142 -9.29 0.16 2.31
C ASP A 142 -8.36 -0.02 1.11
N ASP A 143 -7.07 0.20 1.27
CA ASP A 143 -6.07 -0.03 0.23
C ASP A 143 -5.79 -1.52 -0.01
N VAL A 144 -5.77 -2.34 1.03
CA VAL A 144 -5.77 -3.81 0.90
C VAL A 144 -6.97 -4.25 0.04
N GLY A 145 -8.15 -3.72 0.31
CA GLY A 145 -9.35 -4.00 -0.47
C GLY A 145 -9.25 -3.49 -1.92
N ALA A 146 -8.70 -2.29 -2.13
CA ALA A 146 -8.44 -1.76 -3.47
C ALA A 146 -7.45 -2.64 -4.25
N GLY A 147 -6.39 -3.10 -3.58
CA GLY A 147 -5.43 -4.04 -4.12
C GLY A 147 -6.04 -5.38 -4.51
N LEU A 148 -6.96 -5.92 -3.69
CA LEU A 148 -7.69 -7.15 -4.01
C LEU A 148 -8.60 -6.97 -5.24
N TYR A 149 -9.27 -5.85 -5.40
CA TYR A 149 -10.07 -5.57 -6.61
C TYR A 149 -9.18 -5.47 -7.84
N ALA A 150 -8.06 -4.76 -7.73
CA ALA A 150 -7.10 -4.64 -8.80
C ALA A 150 -6.50 -6.01 -9.18
N LEU A 151 -6.15 -6.83 -8.19
CA LEU A 151 -5.69 -8.21 -8.38
C LEU A 151 -6.70 -9.03 -9.18
N VAL A 152 -7.97 -9.06 -8.75
CA VAL A 152 -9.01 -9.84 -9.44
C VAL A 152 -9.15 -9.42 -10.90
N LEU A 153 -9.24 -8.11 -11.18
CA LEU A 153 -9.36 -7.63 -12.56
C LEU A 153 -8.10 -7.91 -13.38
N LEU A 154 -6.91 -7.77 -12.80
CA LEU A 154 -5.67 -8.09 -13.49
C LEU A 154 -5.58 -9.58 -13.85
N GLN A 155 -5.97 -10.47 -12.93
CA GLN A 155 -5.98 -11.92 -13.17
C GLN A 155 -7.05 -12.31 -14.20
N LEU A 156 -8.23 -11.70 -14.18
CA LEU A 156 -9.25 -11.91 -15.21
C LEU A 156 -8.74 -11.48 -16.60
N TRP A 157 -8.09 -10.34 -16.69
CA TRP A 157 -7.46 -9.90 -17.94
C TRP A 157 -6.40 -10.90 -18.42
N LEU A 158 -5.51 -11.34 -17.54
CA LEU A 158 -4.49 -12.33 -17.86
C LEU A 158 -5.10 -13.65 -18.36
N HIS A 159 -6.18 -14.09 -17.72
CA HIS A 159 -6.79 -15.37 -18.04
C HIS A 159 -7.59 -15.36 -19.36
N PHE A 160 -8.33 -14.28 -19.64
CA PHE A 160 -9.30 -14.23 -20.76
C PHE A 160 -8.82 -13.44 -21.98
N ILE A 161 -7.90 -12.50 -21.85
CA ILE A 161 -7.55 -11.55 -22.91
C ILE A 161 -6.09 -11.65 -23.34
N ALA A 162 -5.19 -11.98 -22.44
CA ALA A 162 -3.74 -11.97 -22.69
C ALA A 162 -3.16 -13.33 -23.10
N ARG A 163 -4.01 -14.29 -23.42
CA ARG A 163 -3.63 -15.62 -23.97
C ARG A 163 -3.26 -15.50 -25.44
#